data_c3d99ea28e4f74e841aa3adabb5f56bf
#
_entry.id   c3d99ea28e4f74e841aa3adabb5f56bf
#
_cell.length_a   1.000
_cell.length_b   1.000
_cell.length_c   1.000
_cell.angle_alpha   90.00
_cell.angle_beta   90.00
_cell.angle_gamma   90.00
#
_symmetry.space_group_name_H-M   'P 1'
#
loop_
_entity.id
_entity.type
_entity.pdbx_description
1 polymer ?
#
loop_
_entity_poly.entity_id
_entity_poly.type
_entity_poly.pdbx_seq_one_letter_code
_entity_poly.pdbx_strand_id
1 'polypeptide(L)'
;KGSGKGLYLHVGNMLECIRTRELPNADIAIGAEVAKVSHMANISCRVGSALHWDSKSGTFDNVEANRLAKADYRAPWKLPVL
;
A
#
# COMPACT_ATOMS: atom_id res chain seq x y z
N LYS A 1 19.28 -15.35 -11.22
CA LYS A 1 19.57 -14.13 -10.48
C LYS A 1 19.60 -12.94 -11.43
N GLY A 2 19.15 -11.81 -10.96
CA GLY A 2 19.23 -10.58 -11.72
C GLY A 2 20.67 -10.13 -11.97
N SER A 3 20.86 -9.31 -12.99
CA SER A 3 22.17 -8.78 -13.39
C SER A 3 22.66 -7.64 -12.50
N GLY A 4 21.92 -7.24 -11.48
CA GLY A 4 22.20 -6.06 -10.66
C GLY A 4 21.81 -4.75 -11.32
N LYS A 5 21.25 -4.81 -12.52
CA LYS A 5 20.81 -3.62 -13.25
C LYS A 5 19.37 -3.20 -12.94
N GLY A 6 18.65 -4.01 -12.18
CA GLY A 6 17.24 -3.75 -11.86
C GLY A 6 17.02 -2.42 -11.17
N LEU A 7 17.80 -2.13 -10.14
CA LEU A 7 17.70 -0.85 -9.44
C LEU A 7 18.06 0.31 -10.35
N TYR A 8 19.12 0.16 -11.15
CA TYR A 8 19.57 1.18 -12.10
C TYR A 8 18.48 1.52 -13.12
N LEU A 9 17.85 0.49 -13.69
CA LEU A 9 16.78 0.66 -14.66
C LEU A 9 15.54 1.29 -14.01
N HIS A 10 15.24 0.90 -12.78
CA HIS A 10 14.10 1.43 -12.05
C HIS A 10 14.27 2.93 -11.75
N VAL A 11 15.43 3.33 -11.25
CA VAL A 11 15.74 4.75 -11.00
C VAL A 11 15.74 5.53 -12.30
N GLY A 12 16.30 4.97 -13.37
CA GLY A 12 16.30 5.59 -14.69
C GLY A 12 14.88 5.83 -15.21
N ASN A 13 13.98 4.88 -15.01
CA ASN A 13 12.57 5.03 -15.38
C ASN A 13 11.92 6.19 -14.62
N MET A 14 12.17 6.29 -13.32
CA MET A 14 11.64 7.38 -12.49
C MET A 14 12.14 8.74 -12.99
N LEU A 15 13.43 8.86 -13.25
CA LEU A 15 14.03 10.12 -13.72
C LEU A 15 13.47 10.54 -15.08
N GLU A 16 13.31 9.58 -15.99
CA GLU A 16 12.72 9.85 -17.30
C GLU A 16 11.26 10.31 -17.18
N CYS A 17 10.49 9.69 -16.28
CA CYS A 17 9.10 10.07 -16.04
C CYS A 17 8.98 11.45 -15.40
N ILE A 18 9.92 11.84 -14.57
CA ILE A 18 9.98 13.21 -14.02
C ILE A 18 10.15 14.21 -15.17
N ARG A 19 11.00 13.88 -16.14
CA ARG A 19 11.28 14.73 -17.29
C ARG A 19 10.10 14.81 -18.26
N THR A 20 9.48 13.66 -18.56
CA THR A 20 8.43 13.56 -19.59
C THR A 20 7.02 13.72 -19.03
N ARG A 21 6.84 13.60 -17.71
CA ARG A 21 5.55 13.57 -17.02
C ARG A 21 4.70 12.36 -17.36
N GLU A 22 5.31 11.31 -17.87
CA GLU A 22 4.64 10.03 -18.09
C GLU A 22 4.56 9.26 -16.78
N LEU A 23 3.65 8.29 -16.72
CA LEU A 23 3.52 7.43 -15.54
C LEU A 23 4.69 6.45 -15.48
N PRO A 24 5.38 6.33 -14.33
CA PRO A 24 6.46 5.36 -14.19
C PRO A 24 5.93 3.92 -14.16
N ASN A 25 6.81 2.95 -14.43
CA ASN A 25 6.46 1.54 -14.36
C ASN A 25 5.95 1.15 -12.96
N ALA A 26 6.51 1.75 -11.92
CA ALA A 26 6.08 1.55 -10.54
C ALA A 26 5.24 2.73 -10.05
N ASP A 27 4.17 3.03 -10.78
CA ASP A 27 3.24 4.09 -10.42
C ASP A 27 2.65 3.82 -9.03
N ILE A 28 2.40 4.90 -8.28
CA ILE A 28 1.90 4.82 -6.90
C ILE A 28 0.57 4.05 -6.80
N ALA A 29 -0.30 4.18 -7.80
CA ALA A 29 -1.57 3.46 -7.80
C ALA A 29 -1.35 1.94 -7.82
N ILE A 30 -0.41 1.47 -8.63
CA ILE A 30 -0.06 0.06 -8.69
C ILE A 30 0.56 -0.40 -7.37
N GLY A 31 1.49 0.38 -6.84
CA GLY A 31 2.13 0.08 -5.56
C GLY A 31 1.13 0.04 -4.41
N ALA A 32 0.19 0.98 -4.39
CA ALA A 32 -0.84 1.02 -3.37
C ALA A 32 -1.75 -0.21 -3.40
N GLU A 33 -2.13 -0.68 -4.59
CA GLU A 33 -2.96 -1.88 -4.72
C GLU A 33 -2.21 -3.12 -4.24
N VAL A 34 -0.95 -3.27 -4.59
CA VAL A 34 -0.12 -4.39 -4.13
C VAL A 34 0.04 -4.37 -2.61
N ALA A 35 0.34 -3.21 -2.05
CA ALA A 35 0.49 -3.05 -0.60
C ALA A 35 -0.82 -3.36 0.14
N LYS A 36 -1.94 -2.95 -0.43
CA LYS A 36 -3.27 -3.21 0.14
C LYS A 36 -3.52 -4.71 0.30
N VAL A 37 -3.25 -5.49 -0.76
CA VAL A 37 -3.43 -6.94 -0.72
C VAL A 37 -2.55 -7.57 0.36
N SER A 38 -1.29 -7.17 0.44
CA SER A 38 -0.34 -7.67 1.45
C SER A 38 -0.81 -7.37 2.86
N HIS A 39 -1.31 -6.16 3.11
CA HIS A 39 -1.83 -5.77 4.42
C HIS A 39 -3.10 -6.52 4.78
N MET A 40 -3.99 -6.75 3.81
CA MET A 40 -5.20 -7.55 4.02
C MET A 40 -4.85 -8.96 4.49
N ALA A 41 -3.88 -9.60 3.84
CA ALA A 41 -3.43 -10.94 4.21
C ALA A 41 -2.86 -10.96 5.63
N ASN A 42 -2.06 -9.97 5.98
CA ASN A 42 -1.46 -9.84 7.31
C ASN A 42 -2.54 -9.64 8.39
N ILE A 43 -3.52 -8.80 8.12
CA ILE A 43 -4.62 -8.53 9.05
C ILE A 43 -5.47 -9.79 9.26
N SER A 44 -5.80 -10.50 8.18
CA SER A 44 -6.55 -11.75 8.26
C SER A 44 -5.82 -12.78 9.12
N CYS A 45 -4.50 -12.87 8.95
CA CYS A 45 -3.67 -13.77 9.74
C CYS A 45 -3.70 -13.40 11.23
N ARG A 46 -3.61 -12.13 11.55
CA ARG A 46 -3.62 -11.63 12.94
C ARG A 46 -4.97 -11.83 13.62
N VAL A 47 -6.06 -11.60 12.89
CA VAL A 47 -7.42 -11.81 13.39
C VAL A 47 -7.75 -13.30 13.48
N GLY A 48 -7.11 -14.13 12.64
CA GLY A 48 -7.30 -15.57 12.63
C GLY A 48 -8.58 -16.02 11.96
N SER A 49 -9.14 -15.22 11.05
CA SER A 49 -10.36 -15.57 10.35
C SER A 49 -10.37 -14.98 8.94
N ALA A 50 -11.23 -15.55 8.09
CA ALA A 50 -11.48 -14.98 6.77
C ALA A 50 -12.17 -13.63 6.92
N LEU A 51 -11.76 -12.68 6.08
CA LEU A 51 -12.30 -11.32 6.11
C LEU A 51 -12.92 -10.97 4.76
N HIS A 52 -13.94 -10.13 4.80
CA HIS A 52 -14.56 -9.57 3.60
C HIS A 52 -14.27 -8.09 3.53
N TRP A 53 -13.77 -7.66 2.38
CA TRP A 53 -13.42 -6.26 2.13
C TRP A 53 -14.50 -5.58 1.30
N ASP A 54 -14.96 -4.42 1.76
CA ASP A 54 -15.86 -3.57 1.00
C ASP A 54 -15.03 -2.43 0.38
N SER A 55 -14.85 -2.48 -0.93
CA SER A 55 -14.06 -1.48 -1.65
C SER A 55 -14.73 -0.10 -1.68
N LYS A 56 -16.05 -0.05 -1.52
CA LYS A 56 -16.78 1.22 -1.52
C LYS A 56 -16.54 1.99 -0.22
N SER A 57 -16.66 1.32 0.91
CA SER A 57 -16.43 1.94 2.22
C SER A 57 -14.96 1.92 2.63
N GLY A 58 -14.15 1.07 2.01
CA GLY A 58 -12.75 0.88 2.39
C GLY A 58 -12.59 0.23 3.75
N THR A 59 -13.51 -0.65 4.12
CA THR A 59 -13.53 -1.31 5.43
C THR A 59 -13.76 -2.81 5.32
N PHE A 60 -13.40 -3.52 6.37
CA PHE A 60 -13.70 -4.94 6.54
C PHE A 60 -15.04 -5.12 7.26
N ASP A 61 -15.57 -6.33 7.19
CA ASP A 61 -16.75 -6.76 7.94
C ASP A 61 -16.46 -7.10 9.40
N ASN A 62 -15.23 -6.89 9.87
CA ASN A 62 -14.75 -7.28 11.20
C ASN A 62 -14.19 -6.05 11.91
N VAL A 63 -14.69 -5.78 13.12
CA VAL A 63 -14.29 -4.61 13.91
C VAL A 63 -12.81 -4.63 14.26
N GLU A 64 -12.29 -5.79 14.68
CA GLU A 64 -10.87 -5.94 15.03
C GLU A 64 -9.97 -5.74 13.81
N ALA A 65 -10.39 -6.25 12.66
CA ALA A 65 -9.65 -6.04 11.41
C ALA A 65 -9.59 -4.56 11.05
N ASN A 66 -10.68 -3.83 11.22
CA ASN A 66 -10.72 -2.39 10.94
C ASN A 66 -9.82 -1.61 11.90
N ARG A 67 -9.73 -2.06 13.16
CA ARG A 67 -8.82 -1.45 14.13
C ARG A 67 -7.36 -1.63 13.71
N LEU A 68 -7.00 -2.81 13.19
CA LEU A 68 -5.64 -3.10 12.73
C LEU A 68 -5.29 -2.43 11.40
N ALA A 69 -6.29 -1.96 10.66
CA ALA A 69 -6.07 -1.32 9.37
C ALA A 69 -5.46 0.09 9.47
N LYS A 70 -5.44 0.65 10.66
CA LYS A 70 -4.91 2.00 10.91
C LYS A 70 -3.84 1.94 11.98
N ALA A 71 -2.83 2.80 11.84
CA ALA A 71 -1.81 2.94 12.87
C ALA A 71 -2.34 3.80 14.01
N ASP A 72 -1.96 3.44 15.23
CA ASP A 72 -2.20 4.26 16.41
C ASP A 72 -1.02 5.22 16.57
N TYR A 73 -1.27 6.51 16.43
CA TYR A 73 -0.21 7.51 16.55
C TYR A 73 -0.08 7.97 18.00
N ARG A 74 1.16 8.14 18.43
CA ARG A 74 1.43 8.72 19.74
C ARG A 74 0.99 10.19 19.76
N ALA A 75 0.21 10.57 20.78
CA ALA A 75 -0.21 11.96 20.93
C ALA A 75 1.00 12.90 20.98
N PRO A 76 0.94 14.11 20.41
CA PRO A 76 -0.22 14.71 19.74
C PRO A 76 -0.32 14.44 18.22
N TRP A 77 0.46 13.51 17.72
CA TRP A 77 0.57 13.23 16.29
C TRP A 77 -0.70 12.55 15.77
N LYS A 78 -1.16 12.99 14.62
CA LYS A 78 -2.29 12.39 13.92
C LYS A 78 -2.14 12.60 12.42
N LEU A 79 -2.75 11.71 11.65
CA LEU A 79 -2.72 11.82 10.19
C LEU A 79 -3.56 13.04 9.75
N PRO A 80 -3.04 13.89 8.85
CA PRO A 80 -3.84 15.01 8.34
C PRO A 80 -5.10 14.53 7.62
N VAL A 81 -6.18 15.29 7.77
CA VAL A 81 -7.40 15.08 7.01
C VAL A 81 -7.27 15.85 5.71
N LEU A 82 -7.40 15.15 4.58
CA LEU A 82 -7.29 15.73 3.25
C LEU A 82 -8.67 16.04 2.66
#